data_d2ba2ae3ff355b8d2a1bea8412c876fa
#
_entry.id   d2ba2ae3ff355b8d2a1bea8412c876fa
#
_cell.length_a   1.000
_cell.length_b   1.000
_cell.length_c   1.000
_cell.angle_alpha   90.00
_cell.angle_beta   90.00
_cell.angle_gamma   90.00
#
_symmetry.space_group_name_H-M   'P 1'
#
loop_
_entity.id
_entity.type
_entity.pdbx_description
1 polymer ?
#
loop_
_entity_poly.entity_id
_entity_poly.type
_entity_poly.pdbx_seq_one_letter_code
_entity_poly.pdbx_strand_id
1 'polypeptide(L)'
;MYVTRPLSMYKHSPSLLSSPPPEGPNSGVLVILDEEAEPTCCFGTCKSSYLDDLPFPQNKNIEVVFSTDQTERVAFIPVLGQPLSSNRYYALQSRGSHKGEAFTNSSEEDAFTCCFGRHFPDKKRQPADHHDLYQQFEINKINGCSDGFVAKSVAPDCVPPGFLKIKGWTASFSTPHSFHLGEAPGLDTALRARLPQFDFPLSCKNSQPLVVGKWYCPFIFIKDGAPKDQMAKSRYYEMTLEQRWEQVFACNNDYNEDNMVVVDVGMEREEVRVNGMSREISKQDRETIDGVMWFGGPTAGVGLSLVIVERMKWEEERFGWNGGHERLKKVEKNGV
;
A
#
# COMPACT_ATOMS: atom_id res chain seq x y z
N MET A 1 -0.24 5.37 -1.80
CA MET A 1 -0.86 4.36 -2.68
C MET A 1 0.17 3.80 -3.64
N TYR A 2 0.08 2.53 -3.99
CA TYR A 2 1.08 1.85 -4.81
C TYR A 2 0.46 1.32 -6.10
N VAL A 3 1.14 1.56 -7.22
CA VAL A 3 0.89 0.86 -8.47
C VAL A 3 1.71 -0.42 -8.52
N THR A 4 1.33 -1.38 -9.35
CA THR A 4 2.13 -2.56 -9.64
C THR A 4 2.83 -2.44 -10.98
N ARG A 5 4.06 -2.95 -11.06
CA ARG A 5 4.81 -3.06 -12.32
C ARG A 5 5.54 -4.40 -12.37
N PRO A 6 5.59 -5.06 -13.53
CA PRO A 6 6.32 -6.31 -13.69
C PRO A 6 7.85 -6.08 -13.57
N LEU A 7 8.54 -7.03 -12.97
CA LEU A 7 9.99 -6.96 -12.79
C LEU A 7 10.72 -6.98 -14.14
N SER A 8 10.19 -7.70 -15.12
CA SER A 8 10.73 -7.76 -16.49
C SER A 8 10.88 -6.37 -17.10
N MET A 9 9.93 -5.46 -16.86
CA MET A 9 10.02 -4.07 -17.35
C MET A 9 11.31 -3.37 -16.90
N TYR A 10 11.71 -3.58 -15.64
CA TYR A 10 12.94 -2.99 -15.08
C TYR A 10 14.20 -3.71 -15.55
N LYS A 11 14.12 -5.01 -15.81
CA LYS A 11 15.23 -5.76 -16.42
C LYS A 11 15.51 -5.29 -17.85
N HIS A 12 14.46 -4.99 -18.64
CA HIS A 12 14.59 -4.44 -19.99
C HIS A 12 15.02 -2.97 -20.01
N SER A 13 14.58 -2.19 -19.05
CA SER A 13 14.81 -0.76 -18.98
C SER A 13 15.27 -0.32 -17.59
N PRO A 14 16.54 -0.61 -17.20
CA PRO A 14 17.04 -0.32 -15.85
C PRO A 14 16.98 1.16 -15.44
N SER A 15 16.99 2.08 -16.41
CA SER A 15 16.86 3.52 -16.14
C SER A 15 15.54 3.89 -15.45
N LEU A 16 14.47 3.10 -15.65
CA LEU A 16 13.18 3.32 -15.02
C LEU A 16 13.21 3.12 -13.51
N LEU A 17 14.20 2.39 -12.97
CA LEU A 17 14.38 2.25 -11.52
C LEU A 17 14.58 3.60 -10.82
N SER A 18 15.23 4.56 -11.51
CA SER A 18 15.51 5.88 -10.96
C SER A 18 14.38 6.89 -11.16
N SER A 19 13.32 6.51 -11.85
CA SER A 19 12.15 7.37 -12.03
C SER A 19 11.38 7.50 -10.72
N PRO A 20 10.89 8.70 -10.37
CA PRO A 20 10.01 8.85 -9.22
C PRO A 20 8.72 8.05 -9.44
N PRO A 21 8.01 7.68 -8.36
CA PRO A 21 6.72 7.02 -8.49
C PRO A 21 5.76 7.82 -9.38
N PRO A 22 5.11 7.19 -10.37
CA PRO A 22 4.38 7.91 -11.43
C PRO A 22 3.09 8.58 -10.94
N GLU A 23 2.57 8.15 -9.80
CA GLU A 23 1.23 8.53 -9.30
C GLU A 23 1.25 9.79 -8.42
N GLY A 24 2.35 10.55 -8.39
CA GLY A 24 2.47 11.78 -7.59
C GLY A 24 2.89 11.55 -6.14
N PRO A 25 2.66 12.52 -5.24
CA PRO A 25 3.14 12.45 -3.86
C PRO A 25 2.53 11.28 -3.10
N ASN A 26 3.24 10.80 -2.09
CA ASN A 26 2.83 9.68 -1.24
C ASN A 26 2.40 8.43 -2.03
N SER A 27 3.11 8.16 -3.10
CA SER A 27 2.93 6.97 -3.94
C SER A 27 4.20 6.13 -4.00
N GLY A 28 4.06 4.90 -4.46
CA GLY A 28 5.15 3.94 -4.60
C GLY A 28 4.86 2.91 -5.69
N VAL A 29 5.82 2.03 -5.91
CA VAL A 29 5.70 0.93 -6.86
C VAL A 29 5.90 -0.39 -6.12
N LEU A 30 4.95 -1.32 -6.26
CA LEU A 30 5.12 -2.73 -5.89
C LEU A 30 5.57 -3.49 -7.14
N VAL A 31 6.69 -4.17 -7.03
CA VAL A 31 7.24 -4.94 -8.14
C VAL A 31 6.65 -6.34 -8.11
N ILE A 32 6.18 -6.81 -9.25
CA ILE A 32 5.62 -8.15 -9.46
C ILE A 32 6.66 -9.01 -10.15
N LEU A 33 7.03 -10.14 -9.55
CA LEU A 33 7.81 -11.17 -10.24
C LEU A 33 6.88 -11.86 -11.24
N ASP A 34 7.08 -11.55 -12.50
CA ASP A 34 6.38 -12.11 -13.64
C ASP A 34 7.19 -13.27 -14.25
N GLU A 35 6.56 -14.07 -15.13
CA GLU A 35 7.17 -15.27 -15.72
C GLU A 35 8.46 -14.96 -16.46
N GLU A 36 8.53 -13.84 -17.16
CA GLU A 36 9.71 -13.41 -17.93
C GLU A 36 10.90 -13.06 -17.03
N ALA A 37 10.63 -12.58 -15.82
CA ALA A 37 11.66 -12.20 -14.86
C ALA A 37 12.01 -13.32 -13.86
N GLU A 38 11.34 -14.48 -13.92
CA GLU A 38 11.64 -15.60 -13.00
C GLU A 38 13.11 -16.03 -13.11
N PRO A 39 13.83 -16.11 -11.99
CA PRO A 39 15.22 -16.56 -12.01
C PRO A 39 15.33 -18.01 -12.47
N THR A 40 16.35 -18.28 -13.29
CA THR A 40 16.64 -19.64 -13.78
C THR A 40 18.03 -20.08 -13.35
N CYS A 41 18.21 -21.37 -13.17
CA CYS A 41 19.51 -22.01 -12.94
C CYS A 41 19.85 -22.96 -14.07
N CYS A 42 21.06 -23.52 -14.05
CA CYS A 42 21.51 -24.58 -14.99
C CYS A 42 21.25 -24.21 -16.47
N PHE A 43 21.72 -23.07 -16.91
CA PHE A 43 21.55 -22.57 -18.29
C PHE A 43 20.08 -22.46 -18.73
N GLY A 44 19.19 -22.05 -17.80
CA GLY A 44 17.77 -21.83 -18.10
C GLY A 44 16.89 -23.08 -18.04
N THR A 45 17.43 -24.23 -17.63
CA THR A 45 16.68 -25.49 -17.59
C THR A 45 15.85 -25.68 -16.31
N CYS A 46 16.21 -24.99 -15.23
CA CYS A 46 15.53 -25.07 -13.93
C CYS A 46 15.14 -23.70 -13.42
N LYS A 47 13.98 -23.59 -12.78
CA LYS A 47 13.61 -22.37 -12.04
C LYS A 47 14.39 -22.29 -10.74
N SER A 48 14.95 -21.12 -10.43
CA SER A 48 15.61 -20.83 -9.17
C SER A 48 14.62 -20.18 -8.21
N SER A 49 14.72 -20.51 -6.93
CA SER A 49 13.97 -19.81 -5.87
C SER A 49 14.78 -18.72 -5.18
N TYR A 50 15.96 -18.38 -5.70
CA TYR A 50 16.81 -17.32 -5.16
C TYR A 50 16.68 -16.03 -5.97
N LEU A 51 16.75 -14.91 -5.25
CA LEU A 51 16.78 -13.57 -5.83
C LEU A 51 18.24 -13.09 -5.85
N ASP A 52 18.71 -12.77 -7.04
CA ASP A 52 20.08 -12.35 -7.27
C ASP A 52 20.21 -10.83 -7.43
N ASP A 53 19.08 -10.10 -7.50
CA ASP A 53 19.09 -8.68 -7.78
C ASP A 53 17.94 -7.92 -7.11
N LEU A 54 18.02 -6.59 -7.16
CA LEU A 54 17.01 -5.65 -6.69
C LEU A 54 16.26 -5.04 -7.89
N PRO A 55 15.02 -4.59 -7.70
CA PRO A 55 14.21 -4.57 -6.49
C PRO A 55 13.59 -5.93 -6.13
N PHE A 56 13.35 -6.14 -4.83
CA PHE A 56 12.65 -7.34 -4.39
C PHE A 56 11.18 -7.34 -4.83
N PRO A 57 10.64 -8.50 -5.27
CA PRO A 57 9.23 -8.61 -5.66
C PRO A 57 8.31 -8.69 -4.43
N GLN A 58 7.20 -7.96 -4.47
CA GLN A 58 6.25 -7.92 -3.36
C GLN A 58 5.13 -8.96 -3.47
N ASN A 59 4.96 -9.61 -4.63
CA ASN A 59 4.03 -10.72 -4.81
C ASN A 59 4.58 -12.08 -4.33
N LYS A 60 5.74 -12.08 -3.68
CA LYS A 60 6.39 -13.29 -3.16
C LYS A 60 6.63 -13.17 -1.65
N ASN A 61 6.69 -14.32 -0.97
CA ASN A 61 7.24 -14.40 0.38
C ASN A 61 8.76 -14.49 0.28
N ILE A 62 9.45 -13.62 0.98
CA ILE A 62 10.91 -13.59 0.98
C ILE A 62 11.44 -14.17 2.28
N GLU A 63 12.45 -15.01 2.17
CA GLU A 63 13.19 -15.59 3.26
C GLU A 63 14.65 -15.18 3.12
N VAL A 64 15.14 -14.44 4.11
CA VAL A 64 16.54 -14.01 4.21
C VAL A 64 17.34 -15.15 4.81
N VAL A 65 18.34 -15.63 4.09
CA VAL A 65 19.25 -16.70 4.51
C VAL A 65 20.60 -16.07 4.86
N PHE A 66 20.96 -16.04 6.12
CA PHE A 66 22.15 -15.34 6.61
C PHE A 66 23.20 -16.26 7.27
N SER A 67 22.85 -17.54 7.41
CA SER A 67 23.78 -18.61 7.83
C SER A 67 23.27 -19.93 7.26
N THR A 68 24.06 -20.98 7.32
CA THR A 68 23.76 -22.32 6.78
C THR A 68 22.40 -22.85 7.27
N ASP A 69 22.03 -22.54 8.53
CA ASP A 69 20.81 -23.06 9.16
C ASP A 69 19.93 -21.94 9.73
N GLN A 70 20.20 -20.68 9.39
CA GLN A 70 19.47 -19.56 9.95
C GLN A 70 18.80 -18.74 8.86
N THR A 71 17.47 -18.65 8.98
CA THR A 71 16.64 -17.90 8.05
C THR A 71 15.65 -17.03 8.80
N GLU A 72 15.30 -15.88 8.21
CA GLU A 72 14.25 -15.02 8.72
C GLU A 72 13.27 -14.67 7.59
N ARG A 73 11.97 -14.74 7.87
CA ARG A 73 10.93 -14.44 6.87
C ARG A 73 10.51 -12.99 6.97
N VAL A 74 10.81 -12.23 5.93
CA VAL A 74 10.66 -10.79 5.88
C VAL A 74 9.71 -10.40 4.75
N ALA A 75 8.83 -9.43 5.03
CA ALA A 75 8.09 -8.71 4.01
C ALA A 75 8.78 -7.35 3.81
N PHE A 76 9.38 -7.18 2.65
CA PHE A 76 9.98 -5.91 2.25
C PHE A 76 8.93 -5.08 1.51
N ILE A 77 8.56 -3.93 2.06
CA ILE A 77 7.62 -2.98 1.45
C ILE A 77 8.41 -1.73 1.06
N PRO A 78 8.42 -1.33 -0.23
CA PRO A 78 9.13 -0.13 -0.66
C PRO A 78 8.64 1.12 0.06
N VAL A 79 9.54 2.04 0.40
CA VAL A 79 9.19 3.30 1.05
C VAL A 79 8.49 4.22 0.05
N LEU A 80 7.43 4.90 0.49
CA LEU A 80 6.67 5.86 -0.33
C LEU A 80 7.54 7.05 -0.76
N GLY A 81 7.19 7.63 -1.92
CA GLY A 81 7.83 8.85 -2.41
C GLY A 81 9.27 8.66 -2.89
N GLN A 82 9.79 7.43 -2.93
CA GLN A 82 11.15 7.12 -3.35
C GLN A 82 11.15 6.34 -4.68
N PRO A 83 12.15 6.58 -5.56
CA PRO A 83 12.37 5.71 -6.71
C PRO A 83 12.82 4.32 -6.24
N LEU A 84 12.56 3.30 -7.06
CA LEU A 84 12.96 1.93 -6.73
C LEU A 84 14.48 1.75 -6.59
N SER A 85 15.27 2.58 -7.30
CA SER A 85 16.74 2.60 -7.20
C SER A 85 17.26 3.02 -5.82
N SER A 86 16.41 3.62 -4.98
CA SER A 86 16.77 3.91 -3.59
C SER A 86 16.95 2.65 -2.75
N ASN A 87 16.36 1.54 -3.18
CA ASN A 87 16.35 0.25 -2.48
C ASN A 87 15.95 0.36 -1.00
N ARG A 88 15.07 1.33 -0.68
CA ARG A 88 14.59 1.56 0.67
C ARG A 88 13.29 0.82 0.93
N TYR A 89 13.28 0.07 2.03
CA TYR A 89 12.17 -0.80 2.41
C TYR A 89 11.86 -0.68 3.89
N TYR A 90 10.58 -0.83 4.24
CA TYR A 90 10.18 -1.30 5.56
C TYR A 90 10.38 -2.82 5.59
N ALA A 91 11.00 -3.34 6.64
CA ALA A 91 11.18 -4.77 6.84
C ALA A 91 10.27 -5.26 7.96
N LEU A 92 9.32 -6.13 7.61
CA LEU A 92 8.29 -6.60 8.53
C LEU A 92 8.41 -8.11 8.73
N GLN A 93 8.21 -8.58 9.96
CA GLN A 93 8.20 -10.01 10.22
C GLN A 93 6.96 -10.64 9.59
N SER A 94 7.17 -11.65 8.72
CA SER A 94 6.07 -12.24 7.96
C SER A 94 5.53 -13.54 8.57
N ARG A 95 6.14 -14.06 9.63
CA ARG A 95 5.75 -15.32 10.32
C ARG A 95 5.98 -15.24 11.83
N GLY A 96 5.31 -16.14 12.56
CA GLY A 96 5.49 -16.31 14.01
C GLY A 96 4.61 -15.40 14.86
N SER A 97 4.98 -15.25 16.13
CA SER A 97 4.21 -14.47 17.12
C SER A 97 4.22 -12.98 16.84
N HIS A 98 5.30 -12.47 16.25
CA HIS A 98 5.51 -11.05 15.89
C HIS A 98 5.16 -10.72 14.44
N LYS A 99 4.35 -11.57 13.80
CA LYS A 99 3.89 -11.35 12.43
C LYS A 99 3.21 -9.98 12.30
N GLY A 100 3.67 -9.16 11.33
CA GLY A 100 3.16 -7.81 11.10
C GLY A 100 3.88 -6.71 11.87
N GLU A 101 4.78 -7.06 12.81
CA GLU A 101 5.64 -6.10 13.47
C GLU A 101 6.89 -5.79 12.61
N ALA A 102 7.41 -4.58 12.77
CA ALA A 102 8.58 -4.12 12.05
C ALA A 102 9.88 -4.46 12.77
N PHE A 103 10.90 -4.81 12.00
CA PHE A 103 12.28 -4.79 12.46
C PHE A 103 12.72 -3.33 12.63
N THR A 104 13.55 -3.09 13.65
CA THR A 104 13.97 -1.74 14.02
C THR A 104 15.50 -1.69 14.15
N ASN A 105 16.10 -0.64 13.61
CA ASN A 105 17.50 -0.36 13.76
C ASN A 105 17.85 -0.02 15.22
N SER A 106 19.01 -0.45 15.69
CA SER A 106 19.54 -0.08 17.00
C SER A 106 20.29 1.25 16.90
N SER A 107 20.03 2.16 17.84
CA SER A 107 20.72 3.45 17.94
C SER A 107 21.97 3.34 18.81
N GLU A 108 22.75 4.44 18.86
CA GLU A 108 23.90 4.54 19.77
C GLU A 108 23.54 4.36 21.25
N GLU A 109 22.34 4.78 21.64
CA GLU A 109 21.84 4.65 23.02
C GLU A 109 21.60 3.19 23.42
N ASP A 110 21.36 2.31 22.44
CA ASP A 110 21.17 0.88 22.68
C ASP A 110 22.50 0.12 22.83
N ALA A 111 23.62 0.78 22.51
CA ALA A 111 24.92 0.15 22.51
C ALA A 111 25.44 -0.07 23.91
N PHE A 112 26.05 -1.23 24.14
CA PHE A 112 26.82 -1.48 25.34
C PHE A 112 28.28 -1.85 25.00
N THR A 113 29.19 -1.52 25.90
CA THR A 113 30.61 -1.85 25.74
C THR A 113 30.90 -3.13 26.49
N CYS A 114 31.49 -4.11 25.81
CA CYS A 114 32.06 -5.29 26.44
C CYS A 114 33.55 -5.43 26.09
N CYS A 115 34.20 -6.45 26.63
CA CYS A 115 35.68 -6.65 26.55
C CYS A 115 36.23 -6.60 25.11
N PHE A 116 35.43 -6.80 24.09
CA PHE A 116 35.85 -6.84 22.69
C PHE A 116 35.32 -5.66 21.84
N GLY A 117 34.77 -4.61 22.47
CA GLY A 117 34.32 -3.41 21.78
C GLY A 117 32.87 -3.06 22.02
N ARG A 118 32.36 -2.14 21.18
CA ARG A 118 30.99 -1.66 21.24
C ARG A 118 30.05 -2.66 20.54
N HIS A 119 29.02 -3.08 21.23
CA HIS A 119 28.04 -4.05 20.76
C HIS A 119 26.64 -3.42 20.69
N PHE A 120 25.95 -3.69 19.60
CA PHE A 120 24.58 -3.24 19.33
C PHE A 120 23.64 -4.45 19.36
N PRO A 121 22.82 -4.62 20.40
CA PRO A 121 21.86 -5.73 20.47
C PRO A 121 20.73 -5.49 19.48
N ASP A 122 20.14 -6.56 18.97
CA ASP A 122 18.94 -6.44 18.16
C ASP A 122 17.77 -5.93 19.01
N LYS A 123 17.09 -4.90 18.53
CA LYS A 123 15.86 -4.40 19.15
C LYS A 123 14.73 -5.41 19.02
N LYS A 124 13.83 -5.41 20.02
CA LYS A 124 12.55 -6.12 19.89
C LYS A 124 11.75 -5.50 18.74
N ARG A 125 10.99 -6.35 18.04
CA ARG A 125 10.09 -5.89 17.00
C ARG A 125 9.10 -4.89 17.60
N GLN A 126 8.75 -3.90 16.79
CA GLN A 126 7.85 -2.81 17.16
C GLN A 126 6.62 -2.82 16.26
N PRO A 127 5.49 -2.28 16.68
CA PRO A 127 4.39 -2.00 15.77
C PRO A 127 4.89 -1.26 14.53
N ALA A 128 4.42 -1.65 13.36
CA ALA A 128 4.83 -1.01 12.12
C ALA A 128 4.36 0.46 12.09
N ASP A 129 5.31 1.36 11.97
CA ASP A 129 5.09 2.80 11.81
C ASP A 129 5.87 3.30 10.58
N HIS A 130 5.14 3.73 9.56
CA HIS A 130 5.73 4.21 8.31
C HIS A 130 6.43 5.58 8.44
N HIS A 131 6.23 6.31 9.53
CA HIS A 131 6.94 7.54 9.85
C HIS A 131 8.27 7.29 10.55
N ASP A 132 8.45 6.10 11.13
CA ASP A 132 9.66 5.78 11.89
C ASP A 132 10.83 5.43 10.95
N LEU A 133 11.80 6.34 10.87
CA LEU A 133 13.03 6.11 10.09
C LEU A 133 13.86 4.94 10.62
N TYR A 134 13.74 4.60 11.91
CA TYR A 134 14.43 3.44 12.47
C TYR A 134 13.91 2.11 11.93
N GLN A 135 12.72 2.10 11.30
CA GLN A 135 12.13 0.92 10.66
C GLN A 135 12.41 0.84 9.16
N GLN A 136 13.23 1.76 8.62
CA GLN A 136 13.59 1.81 7.22
C GLN A 136 15.02 1.32 6.99
N PHE A 137 15.17 0.51 5.93
CA PHE A 137 16.43 -0.11 5.56
C PHE A 137 16.73 0.15 4.08
N GLU A 138 17.97 0.49 3.79
CA GLU A 138 18.51 0.52 2.44
C GLU A 138 19.24 -0.79 2.17
N ILE A 139 18.77 -1.55 1.17
CA ILE A 139 19.36 -2.83 0.81
C ILE A 139 20.34 -2.63 -0.34
N ASN A 140 21.55 -3.11 -0.16
CA ASN A 140 22.60 -3.02 -1.16
C ASN A 140 23.04 -4.41 -1.60
N LYS A 141 23.16 -4.61 -2.92
CA LYS A 141 23.77 -5.81 -3.48
C LYS A 141 25.28 -5.74 -3.30
N ILE A 142 25.89 -6.83 -2.90
CA ILE A 142 27.33 -6.98 -2.82
C ILE A 142 27.79 -7.71 -4.07
N ASN A 143 28.72 -7.08 -4.80
CA ASN A 143 29.36 -7.70 -5.97
C ASN A 143 30.76 -8.16 -5.57
N GLY A 144 31.08 -9.43 -5.77
CA GLY A 144 32.42 -9.97 -5.47
C GLY A 144 32.46 -11.45 -5.19
N CYS A 145 33.46 -11.91 -4.41
CA CYS A 145 33.63 -13.33 -4.09
C CYS A 145 32.51 -13.97 -3.25
N SER A 146 31.68 -13.15 -2.62
CA SER A 146 30.46 -13.59 -1.93
C SER A 146 29.31 -12.72 -2.41
N ASP A 147 28.58 -13.21 -3.41
CA ASP A 147 27.36 -12.58 -3.89
C ASP A 147 26.28 -12.59 -2.81
N GLY A 148 25.49 -11.55 -2.75
CA GLY A 148 24.42 -11.43 -1.76
C GLY A 148 24.09 -9.98 -1.45
N PHE A 149 23.46 -9.77 -0.31
CA PHE A 149 22.97 -8.47 0.09
C PHE A 149 23.52 -8.03 1.46
N VAL A 150 23.38 -6.74 1.73
CA VAL A 150 23.60 -6.14 3.07
C VAL A 150 22.63 -4.99 3.25
N ALA A 151 22.10 -4.82 4.45
CA ALA A 151 21.28 -3.67 4.78
C ALA A 151 22.10 -2.59 5.47
N LYS A 152 21.72 -1.33 5.23
CA LYS A 152 22.11 -0.16 6.02
C LYS A 152 20.85 0.46 6.64
N SER A 153 21.02 1.12 7.78
CA SER A 153 19.97 1.95 8.35
C SER A 153 19.75 3.20 7.51
N VAL A 154 18.51 3.61 7.31
CA VAL A 154 18.17 4.93 6.76
C VAL A 154 18.32 6.00 7.85
N ALA A 155 18.04 5.66 9.10
CA ALA A 155 18.32 6.55 10.24
C ALA A 155 19.83 6.71 10.42
N PRO A 156 20.35 7.94 10.63
CA PRO A 156 21.77 8.18 10.84
C PRO A 156 22.26 7.48 12.12
N ASP A 157 23.51 7.06 12.08
CA ASP A 157 24.23 6.48 13.23
C ASP A 157 23.55 5.26 13.89
N CYS A 158 22.80 4.52 13.08
CA CYS A 158 22.07 3.34 13.51
C CYS A 158 22.55 2.07 12.81
N VAL A 159 22.33 0.94 13.47
CA VAL A 159 22.80 -0.37 13.03
C VAL A 159 21.59 -1.28 12.78
N PRO A 160 21.48 -1.90 11.59
CA PRO A 160 20.44 -2.87 11.31
C PRO A 160 20.52 -4.10 12.21
N PRO A 161 19.41 -4.86 12.35
CA PRO A 161 19.41 -6.16 13.03
C PRO A 161 20.48 -7.10 12.48
N GLY A 162 20.96 -8.00 13.34
CA GLY A 162 22.07 -8.88 13.05
C GLY A 162 21.98 -9.59 11.71
N PHE A 163 20.83 -10.16 11.41
CA PHE A 163 20.60 -10.92 10.18
C PHE A 163 20.60 -10.07 8.89
N LEU A 164 20.32 -8.77 8.97
CA LEU A 164 20.35 -7.84 7.84
C LEU A 164 21.71 -7.14 7.67
N LYS A 165 22.45 -6.91 8.78
CA LYS A 165 23.76 -6.25 8.71
C LYS A 165 24.90 -7.19 8.29
N ILE A 166 24.73 -8.50 8.44
CA ILE A 166 25.68 -9.50 7.96
C ILE A 166 25.84 -9.30 6.45
N LYS A 167 27.07 -9.22 5.97
CA LYS A 167 27.35 -9.10 4.54
C LYS A 167 27.19 -10.44 3.84
N GLY A 168 26.51 -10.44 2.68
CA GLY A 168 26.39 -11.62 1.82
C GLY A 168 25.20 -12.52 2.20
N TRP A 169 24.19 -12.04 2.93
CA TRP A 169 22.97 -12.82 3.04
C TRP A 169 22.27 -12.92 1.69
N THR A 170 21.61 -14.04 1.47
CA THR A 170 20.87 -14.32 0.24
C THR A 170 19.37 -14.25 0.50
N ALA A 171 18.58 -14.06 -0.56
CA ALA A 171 17.14 -14.03 -0.48
C ALA A 171 16.56 -15.17 -1.31
N SER A 172 15.79 -16.05 -0.68
CA SER A 172 14.94 -17.00 -1.37
C SER A 172 13.49 -16.57 -1.35
N PHE A 173 12.68 -17.09 -2.27
CA PHE A 173 11.28 -16.72 -2.35
C PHE A 173 10.36 -17.92 -2.52
N SER A 174 9.10 -17.72 -2.12
CA SER A 174 8.02 -18.68 -2.36
C SER A 174 6.72 -17.92 -2.66
N THR A 175 5.79 -18.60 -3.33
CA THR A 175 4.48 -18.02 -3.63
C THR A 175 3.62 -18.00 -2.37
N PRO A 176 3.02 -16.85 -2.00
CA PRO A 176 2.14 -16.75 -0.85
C PRO A 176 0.79 -17.45 -1.10
N HIS A 177 0.19 -17.98 -0.04
CA HIS A 177 -1.16 -18.54 -0.07
C HIS A 177 -2.21 -17.57 0.47
N SER A 178 -1.80 -16.56 1.25
CA SER A 178 -2.69 -15.65 1.96
C SER A 178 -3.06 -14.38 1.19
N PHE A 179 -2.35 -14.08 0.10
CA PHE A 179 -2.66 -12.92 -0.72
C PHE A 179 -2.18 -13.12 -2.16
N HIS A 180 -2.79 -12.39 -3.07
CA HIS A 180 -2.39 -12.32 -4.47
C HIS A 180 -2.31 -10.87 -4.90
N LEU A 181 -1.15 -10.45 -5.41
CA LEU A 181 -0.99 -9.15 -6.06
C LEU A 181 -1.17 -9.32 -7.55
N GLY A 182 -2.24 -8.75 -8.07
CA GLY A 182 -2.49 -8.62 -9.50
C GLY A 182 -2.04 -7.27 -10.05
N GLU A 183 -2.55 -6.94 -11.23
CA GLU A 183 -2.29 -5.65 -11.84
C GLU A 183 -3.03 -4.52 -11.11
N ALA A 184 -2.31 -3.45 -10.83
CA ALA A 184 -2.83 -2.17 -10.36
C ALA A 184 -2.12 -1.06 -11.14
N PRO A 185 -2.63 -0.71 -12.33
CA PRO A 185 -1.94 0.21 -13.24
C PRO A 185 -1.89 1.66 -12.72
N GLY A 186 -2.71 2.00 -11.73
CA GLY A 186 -2.96 3.34 -11.25
C GLY A 186 -4.19 3.94 -11.92
N LEU A 187 -4.18 5.25 -12.17
CA LEU A 187 -5.27 5.97 -12.79
C LEU A 187 -5.30 5.79 -14.31
N ASP A 188 -6.43 5.39 -14.85
CA ASP A 188 -6.71 5.53 -16.28
C ASP A 188 -7.29 6.93 -16.56
N THR A 189 -6.44 7.83 -17.01
CA THR A 189 -6.82 9.22 -17.28
C THR A 189 -7.82 9.35 -18.41
N ALA A 190 -7.81 8.43 -19.39
CA ALA A 190 -8.73 8.44 -20.52
C ALA A 190 -10.13 8.00 -20.10
N LEU A 191 -10.25 6.98 -19.27
CA LEU A 191 -11.53 6.58 -18.69
C LEU A 191 -12.04 7.63 -17.70
N ARG A 192 -11.17 8.19 -16.85
CA ARG A 192 -11.53 9.21 -15.88
C ARG A 192 -12.09 10.47 -16.52
N ALA A 193 -11.57 10.86 -17.68
CA ALA A 193 -12.04 12.04 -18.42
C ALA A 193 -13.40 11.86 -19.07
N ARG A 194 -13.94 10.65 -19.10
CA ARG A 194 -15.22 10.32 -19.71
C ARG A 194 -16.27 10.04 -18.64
N LEU A 195 -17.48 10.53 -18.85
CA LEU A 195 -18.62 10.09 -18.03
C LEU A 195 -18.97 8.64 -18.39
N PRO A 196 -19.37 7.82 -17.41
CA PRO A 196 -19.89 6.49 -17.68
C PRO A 196 -21.10 6.55 -18.65
N GLN A 197 -21.27 5.51 -19.45
CA GLN A 197 -22.43 5.43 -20.35
C GLN A 197 -23.72 5.42 -19.53
N PHE A 198 -24.71 6.19 -20.00
CA PHE A 198 -26.02 6.24 -19.37
C PHE A 198 -26.98 5.23 -20.10
N ASP A 199 -26.69 3.95 -19.89
CA ASP A 199 -27.34 2.82 -20.58
C ASP A 199 -28.08 1.88 -19.63
N PHE A 200 -28.48 2.37 -18.46
CA PHE A 200 -29.15 1.59 -17.44
C PHE A 200 -30.63 2.03 -17.30
N PRO A 201 -31.54 1.12 -16.89
CA PRO A 201 -32.92 1.45 -16.67
C PRO A 201 -33.13 2.53 -15.61
N LEU A 202 -34.02 3.50 -15.89
CA LEU A 202 -34.36 4.56 -14.93
C LEU A 202 -34.99 4.03 -13.63
N SER A 203 -35.48 2.79 -13.65
CA SER A 203 -35.92 2.10 -12.42
C SER A 203 -34.79 1.72 -11.47
N CYS A 204 -33.55 1.70 -11.96
CA CYS A 204 -32.38 1.44 -11.15
C CYS A 204 -31.89 2.77 -10.55
N LYS A 205 -31.67 2.77 -9.23
CA LYS A 205 -31.15 3.97 -8.55
C LYS A 205 -29.70 4.31 -8.90
N ASN A 206 -28.91 3.32 -9.29
CA ASN A 206 -27.48 3.48 -9.59
C ASN A 206 -27.13 2.71 -10.87
N SER A 207 -26.19 3.24 -11.65
CA SER A 207 -25.53 2.46 -12.70
C SER A 207 -24.50 1.49 -12.11
N GLN A 208 -24.03 0.57 -12.94
CA GLN A 208 -22.83 -0.19 -12.58
C GLN A 208 -21.62 0.74 -12.44
N PRO A 209 -20.76 0.52 -11.44
CA PRO A 209 -19.56 1.30 -11.28
C PRO A 209 -18.55 0.97 -12.40
N LEU A 210 -17.90 2.01 -12.91
CA LEU A 210 -16.75 1.91 -13.81
C LEU A 210 -15.49 2.20 -13.03
N VAL A 211 -14.60 1.22 -12.91
CA VAL A 211 -13.29 1.41 -12.25
C VAL A 211 -12.38 2.20 -13.16
N VAL A 212 -11.99 3.40 -12.74
CA VAL A 212 -11.11 4.31 -13.48
C VAL A 212 -9.72 4.41 -12.87
N GLY A 213 -9.51 3.81 -11.71
CA GLY A 213 -8.20 3.73 -11.07
C GLY A 213 -8.13 2.55 -10.14
N LYS A 214 -6.92 1.95 -10.06
CA LYS A 214 -6.66 0.80 -9.20
C LYS A 214 -5.26 0.87 -8.62
N TRP A 215 -5.17 0.69 -7.30
CA TRP A 215 -3.93 0.72 -6.51
C TRP A 215 -3.96 -0.35 -5.44
N TYR A 216 -2.79 -0.58 -4.83
CA TYR A 216 -2.68 -1.31 -3.58
C TYR A 216 -2.24 -0.40 -2.44
N CYS A 217 -2.73 -0.69 -1.24
CA CYS A 217 -2.31 -0.07 0.00
C CYS A 217 -1.80 -1.17 0.94
N PRO A 218 -0.51 -1.19 1.31
CA PRO A 218 0.00 -2.12 2.31
C PRO A 218 -0.70 -1.92 3.66
N PHE A 219 -0.89 -3.01 4.39
CA PHE A 219 -1.60 -3.01 5.67
C PHE A 219 -1.00 -2.05 6.72
N ILE A 220 0.29 -1.70 6.61
CA ILE A 220 0.95 -0.75 7.53
C ILE A 220 0.31 0.65 7.51
N PHE A 221 -0.36 1.00 6.42
CA PHE A 221 -1.08 2.27 6.25
C PHE A 221 -2.57 2.17 6.60
N ILE A 222 -3.04 0.97 6.92
CA ILE A 222 -4.46 0.71 7.23
C ILE A 222 -4.55 0.03 8.59
N LYS A 223 -5.39 0.55 9.47
CA LYS A 223 -5.67 -0.02 10.78
C LYS A 223 -7.05 -0.71 10.73
N ASP A 224 -7.07 -2.02 10.54
CA ASP A 224 -8.27 -2.86 10.50
C ASP A 224 -8.07 -4.06 11.45
N GLY A 225 -8.13 -3.79 12.73
CA GLY A 225 -7.81 -4.74 13.79
C GLY A 225 -6.32 -4.90 14.07
N ALA A 226 -5.92 -6.06 14.59
CA ALA A 226 -4.53 -6.30 14.94
C ALA A 226 -3.67 -6.54 13.67
N PRO A 227 -2.42 -6.01 13.59
CA PRO A 227 -1.53 -6.18 12.44
C PRO A 227 -1.30 -7.65 12.06
N LYS A 228 -1.23 -8.53 13.05
CA LYS A 228 -1.08 -9.97 12.85
C LYS A 228 -2.25 -10.57 12.08
N ASP A 229 -3.47 -10.14 12.39
CA ASP A 229 -4.69 -10.64 11.75
C ASP A 229 -4.86 -10.05 10.35
N GLN A 230 -4.53 -8.76 10.16
CA GLN A 230 -4.49 -8.13 8.86
C GLN A 230 -3.51 -8.88 7.94
N MET A 231 -2.26 -9.08 8.39
CA MET A 231 -1.23 -9.76 7.61
C MET A 231 -1.52 -11.25 7.42
N ALA A 232 -2.36 -11.88 8.25
CA ALA A 232 -2.81 -13.25 8.06
C ALA A 232 -3.78 -13.38 6.89
N LYS A 233 -4.63 -12.36 6.69
CA LYS A 233 -5.61 -12.30 5.59
C LYS A 233 -4.95 -11.83 4.30
N SER A 234 -4.35 -10.65 4.33
CA SER A 234 -3.60 -10.08 3.20
C SER A 234 -2.62 -9.00 3.69
N ARG A 235 -1.47 -8.89 3.01
CA ARG A 235 -0.53 -7.77 3.24
C ARG A 235 -0.98 -6.49 2.56
N TYR A 236 -1.87 -6.58 1.60
CA TYR A 236 -2.25 -5.46 0.73
C TYR A 236 -3.76 -5.38 0.61
N TYR A 237 -4.27 -4.17 0.67
CA TYR A 237 -5.65 -3.84 0.40
C TYR A 237 -5.74 -3.27 -1.01
N GLU A 238 -6.71 -3.75 -1.78
CA GLU A 238 -7.01 -3.18 -3.09
C GLU A 238 -7.80 -1.89 -2.90
N MET A 239 -7.40 -0.83 -3.59
CA MET A 239 -8.08 0.45 -3.61
C MET A 239 -8.50 0.76 -5.04
N THR A 240 -9.76 1.08 -5.22
CA THR A 240 -10.34 1.46 -6.52
C THR A 240 -10.90 2.87 -6.47
N LEU A 241 -10.82 3.55 -7.59
CA LEU A 241 -11.57 4.76 -7.87
C LEU A 241 -12.63 4.41 -8.90
N GLU A 242 -13.89 4.63 -8.53
CA GLU A 242 -15.04 4.27 -9.34
C GLU A 242 -15.84 5.50 -9.75
N GLN A 243 -16.42 5.45 -10.95
CA GLN A 243 -17.39 6.42 -11.43
C GLN A 243 -18.71 5.70 -11.68
N ARG A 244 -19.81 6.29 -11.23
CA ARG A 244 -21.14 5.78 -11.48
C ARG A 244 -22.17 6.90 -11.54
N TRP A 245 -23.26 6.64 -12.22
CA TRP A 245 -24.47 7.45 -12.12
C TRP A 245 -25.23 7.06 -10.86
N GLU A 246 -25.73 8.05 -10.15
CA GLU A 246 -26.57 7.84 -8.98
C GLU A 246 -27.79 8.74 -9.07
N GLN A 247 -28.98 8.16 -8.88
CA GLN A 247 -30.22 8.92 -8.81
C GLN A 247 -30.25 9.69 -7.48
N VAL A 248 -30.20 11.01 -7.57
CA VAL A 248 -30.22 11.89 -6.40
C VAL A 248 -31.63 12.34 -6.02
N PHE A 249 -32.56 12.29 -6.98
CA PHE A 249 -33.95 12.66 -6.76
C PHE A 249 -34.88 11.97 -7.77
N ALA A 250 -36.11 11.64 -7.36
CA ALA A 250 -37.18 11.24 -8.22
C ALA A 250 -38.51 11.70 -7.62
N CYS A 251 -39.42 12.24 -8.45
CA CYS A 251 -40.77 12.57 -8.06
C CYS A 251 -41.74 12.29 -9.20
N ASN A 252 -42.99 12.00 -8.85
CA ASN A 252 -44.07 11.97 -9.84
C ASN A 252 -44.60 13.40 -10.06
N ASN A 253 -44.83 13.74 -11.29
CA ASN A 253 -45.33 15.05 -11.71
C ASN A 253 -46.81 15.04 -12.11
N ASP A 254 -47.54 14.05 -11.66
CA ASP A 254 -48.92 13.75 -12.10
C ASP A 254 -49.94 14.89 -11.78
N TYR A 255 -49.59 15.76 -10.83
CA TYR A 255 -50.49 16.83 -10.34
C TYR A 255 -49.90 18.25 -10.46
N ASN A 256 -48.79 18.39 -11.19
CA ASN A 256 -48.15 19.68 -11.35
C ASN A 256 -48.54 20.33 -12.69
N GLU A 257 -49.45 21.31 -12.64
CA GLU A 257 -49.97 22.01 -13.84
C GLU A 257 -48.90 22.83 -14.56
N ASP A 258 -47.88 23.31 -13.84
CA ASP A 258 -46.80 24.16 -14.37
C ASP A 258 -45.61 23.35 -14.92
N ASN A 259 -45.62 22.03 -14.83
CA ASN A 259 -44.51 21.15 -15.24
C ASN A 259 -43.10 21.56 -14.71
N MET A 260 -43.07 22.35 -13.66
CA MET A 260 -41.84 22.83 -13.05
C MET A 260 -41.65 22.21 -11.68
N VAL A 261 -40.50 21.56 -11.45
CA VAL A 261 -40.09 21.00 -10.17
C VAL A 261 -38.78 21.66 -9.76
N VAL A 262 -38.79 22.32 -8.63
CA VAL A 262 -37.56 22.85 -8.02
C VAL A 262 -37.03 21.80 -7.07
N VAL A 263 -35.81 21.37 -7.31
CA VAL A 263 -35.15 20.33 -6.52
C VAL A 263 -33.95 20.93 -5.81
N ASP A 264 -33.95 20.88 -4.49
CA ASP A 264 -32.80 21.21 -3.65
C ASP A 264 -32.37 19.95 -2.91
N VAL A 265 -31.28 19.32 -3.36
CA VAL A 265 -30.78 18.07 -2.81
C VAL A 265 -29.36 18.26 -2.31
N GLY A 266 -29.21 18.22 -1.00
CA GLY A 266 -27.88 18.12 -0.39
C GLY A 266 -27.34 16.67 -0.51
N MET A 267 -26.11 16.49 -1.01
CA MET A 267 -25.47 15.19 -1.05
C MET A 267 -24.19 15.21 -0.20
N GLU A 268 -24.09 14.25 0.69
CA GLU A 268 -22.86 13.99 1.44
C GLU A 268 -22.30 12.64 0.99
N ARG A 269 -21.10 12.66 0.40
CA ARG A 269 -20.50 11.47 -0.20
C ARG A 269 -19.17 11.19 0.45
N GLU A 270 -19.18 10.34 1.44
CA GLU A 270 -17.97 9.67 1.89
C GLU A 270 -18.37 8.31 2.46
N GLU A 271 -18.07 7.27 1.73
CA GLU A 271 -18.32 5.90 2.10
C GLU A 271 -16.99 5.16 2.12
N VAL A 272 -16.69 4.51 3.24
CA VAL A 272 -15.56 3.58 3.33
C VAL A 272 -16.11 2.16 3.31
N ARG A 273 -15.65 1.38 2.33
CA ARG A 273 -15.95 -0.04 2.22
C ARG A 273 -14.70 -0.83 2.54
N VAL A 274 -14.79 -1.74 3.47
CA VAL A 274 -13.71 -2.69 3.79
C VAL A 274 -14.24 -4.10 3.63
N ASN A 275 -13.56 -4.93 2.83
CA ASN A 275 -13.96 -6.31 2.53
C ASN A 275 -15.39 -6.43 1.97
N GLY A 276 -15.81 -5.49 1.13
CA GLY A 276 -17.15 -5.49 0.54
C GLY A 276 -18.29 -5.15 1.50
N MET A 277 -18.01 -4.94 2.78
CA MET A 277 -18.97 -4.42 3.74
C MET A 277 -18.96 -2.90 3.70
N SER A 278 -20.09 -2.33 3.28
CA SER A 278 -20.35 -0.91 3.36
C SER A 278 -20.54 -0.52 4.80
N ARG A 279 -19.71 0.36 5.32
CA ARG A 279 -20.00 1.12 6.54
C ARG A 279 -20.25 2.54 6.09
N GLU A 280 -21.50 2.97 6.11
CA GLU A 280 -21.84 4.38 6.01
C GLU A 280 -21.26 5.09 7.23
N ILE A 281 -20.37 6.02 6.99
CA ILE A 281 -19.72 6.76 8.04
C ILE A 281 -20.10 8.22 7.88
N SER A 282 -20.82 8.71 8.87
CA SER A 282 -21.13 10.13 8.99
C SER A 282 -19.84 10.93 9.19
N LYS A 283 -19.80 12.18 8.71
CA LYS A 283 -18.67 13.12 8.96
C LYS A 283 -18.37 13.32 10.44
N GLN A 284 -19.38 13.16 11.29
CA GLN A 284 -19.27 13.33 12.74
C GLN A 284 -18.45 12.21 13.40
N ASP A 285 -18.28 11.08 12.71
CA ASP A 285 -17.56 9.91 13.22
C ASP A 285 -16.11 9.85 12.77
N ARG A 286 -15.55 10.95 12.26
CA ARG A 286 -14.13 11.04 11.89
C ARG A 286 -13.33 11.61 13.02
N GLU A 287 -12.36 10.85 13.42
CA GLU A 287 -11.36 11.25 14.40
C GLU A 287 -9.98 11.07 13.81
N THR A 288 -9.12 12.06 14.00
CA THR A 288 -7.70 11.97 13.59
C THR A 288 -6.86 11.83 14.85
N ILE A 289 -6.21 10.68 14.99
CA ILE A 289 -5.35 10.36 16.12
C ILE A 289 -4.02 9.83 15.55
N ASP A 290 -2.90 10.39 16.03
CA ASP A 290 -1.55 9.94 15.71
C ASP A 290 -1.27 9.72 14.22
N GLY A 291 -1.72 10.65 13.36
CA GLY A 291 -1.50 10.57 11.91
C GLY A 291 -2.38 9.54 11.20
N VAL A 292 -3.44 9.06 11.85
CA VAL A 292 -4.42 8.14 11.29
C VAL A 292 -5.80 8.78 11.33
N MET A 293 -6.48 8.79 10.20
CA MET A 293 -7.90 9.16 10.10
C MET A 293 -8.74 7.91 10.35
N TRP A 294 -9.53 7.93 11.40
CA TRP A 294 -10.42 6.84 11.78
C TRP A 294 -11.83 7.05 11.23
N PHE A 295 -12.40 5.98 10.73
CA PHE A 295 -13.76 5.89 10.22
C PHE A 295 -14.53 4.92 11.12
N GLY A 296 -15.52 5.42 11.85
CA GLY A 296 -16.30 4.65 12.83
C GLY A 296 -15.61 4.49 14.20
N GLY A 297 -14.58 5.32 14.47
CA GLY A 297 -13.85 5.37 15.73
C GLY A 297 -12.73 4.33 15.86
N PRO A 298 -11.75 4.57 16.76
CA PRO A 298 -10.52 3.76 16.85
C PRO A 298 -10.73 2.32 17.40
N THR A 299 -11.81 2.06 18.09
CA THR A 299 -12.07 0.75 18.71
C THR A 299 -12.81 -0.24 17.83
N ALA A 300 -13.62 0.24 16.89
CA ALA A 300 -14.46 -0.61 16.01
C ALA A 300 -14.45 -0.16 14.54
N GLY A 301 -13.69 0.87 14.21
CA GLY A 301 -13.58 1.46 12.87
C GLY A 301 -12.38 0.95 12.08
N VAL A 302 -12.21 1.57 10.91
CA VAL A 302 -11.04 1.40 10.07
C VAL A 302 -10.24 2.69 10.10
N GLY A 303 -8.94 2.61 10.35
CA GLY A 303 -8.03 3.75 10.29
C GLY A 303 -7.29 3.77 8.96
N LEU A 304 -7.12 4.95 8.38
CA LEU A 304 -6.33 5.17 7.19
C LEU A 304 -5.25 6.21 7.49
N SER A 305 -4.01 5.89 7.19
CA SER A 305 -2.90 6.83 7.37
C SER A 305 -3.13 8.13 6.60
N LEU A 306 -2.82 9.27 7.23
CA LEU A 306 -3.02 10.59 6.62
C LEU A 306 -2.24 10.77 5.32
N VAL A 307 -1.07 10.14 5.15
CA VAL A 307 -0.32 10.21 3.88
C VAL A 307 -1.11 9.61 2.72
N ILE A 308 -1.90 8.58 2.98
CA ILE A 308 -2.78 7.98 1.97
C ILE A 308 -4.01 8.87 1.72
N VAL A 309 -4.59 9.44 2.78
CA VAL A 309 -5.71 10.39 2.67
C VAL A 309 -5.28 11.63 1.87
N GLU A 310 -4.10 12.18 2.13
CA GLU A 310 -3.53 13.30 1.37
C GLU A 310 -3.33 12.94 -0.10
N ARG A 311 -2.86 11.72 -0.39
CA ARG A 311 -2.72 11.25 -1.77
C ARG A 311 -4.08 11.13 -2.47
N MET A 312 -5.12 10.67 -1.77
CA MET A 312 -6.48 10.60 -2.31
C MET A 312 -7.03 12.00 -2.59
N LYS A 313 -6.86 12.94 -1.65
CA LYS A 313 -7.26 14.34 -1.85
C LYS A 313 -6.55 14.99 -3.02
N TRP A 314 -5.23 14.79 -3.14
CA TRP A 314 -4.45 15.29 -4.28
C TRP A 314 -4.98 14.75 -5.61
N GLU A 315 -5.42 13.49 -5.64
CA GLU A 315 -6.04 12.88 -6.82
C GLU A 315 -7.39 13.53 -7.15
N GLU A 316 -8.19 13.82 -6.15
CA GLU A 316 -9.47 14.51 -6.31
C GLU A 316 -9.27 15.94 -6.85
N GLU A 317 -8.39 16.72 -6.23
CA GLU A 317 -8.10 18.10 -6.60
C GLU A 317 -7.57 18.23 -8.03
N ARG A 318 -6.70 17.33 -8.45
CA ARG A 318 -6.08 17.31 -9.78
C ARG A 318 -7.08 17.21 -10.93
N PHE A 319 -8.24 16.64 -10.69
CA PHE A 319 -9.31 16.45 -11.68
C PHE A 319 -10.51 17.38 -11.49
N GLY A 320 -10.33 18.48 -10.74
CA GLY A 320 -11.39 19.47 -10.55
C GLY A 320 -12.49 19.07 -9.59
N TRP A 321 -12.31 17.98 -8.85
CA TRP A 321 -13.14 17.64 -7.70
C TRP A 321 -12.71 18.53 -6.54
N ASN A 322 -13.13 19.80 -6.60
CA ASN A 322 -12.73 20.76 -5.62
C ASN A 322 -13.24 20.36 -4.24
N GLY A 323 -12.34 20.31 -3.28
CA GLY A 323 -12.64 20.51 -1.88
C GLY A 323 -13.13 21.93 -1.55
N GLY A 324 -13.64 22.67 -2.56
CA GLY A 324 -14.29 23.95 -2.40
C GLY A 324 -15.61 23.81 -1.66
N HIS A 325 -16.06 24.91 -1.08
CA HIS A 325 -17.19 25.02 -0.16
C HIS A 325 -18.57 24.58 -0.69
N GLU A 326 -18.69 24.15 -1.93
CA GLU A 326 -19.86 23.49 -2.49
C GLU A 326 -19.76 21.97 -2.31
N ARG A 327 -19.87 21.54 -1.07
CA ARG A 327 -20.14 20.14 -0.76
C ARG A 327 -21.60 19.90 -1.07
N LEU A 328 -21.86 19.13 -2.12
CA LEU A 328 -23.16 18.51 -2.30
C LEU A 328 -23.41 17.62 -1.08
N LYS A 329 -24.22 18.09 -0.16
CA LYS A 329 -24.67 17.30 1.00
C LYS A 329 -25.90 16.53 0.55
N LYS A 330 -25.84 15.21 0.52
CA LYS A 330 -27.02 14.39 0.47
C LYS A 330 -27.59 14.34 1.89
N VAL A 331 -28.64 15.08 2.14
CA VAL A 331 -29.52 14.82 3.28
C VAL A 331 -30.64 13.92 2.75
N GLU A 332 -30.57 12.62 3.05
CA GLU A 332 -31.76 11.79 2.91
C GLU A 332 -32.79 12.26 3.93
N LYS A 333 -33.71 13.13 3.51
CA LYS A 333 -35.02 13.15 4.12
C LYS A 333 -35.79 11.99 3.52
N ASN A 334 -35.99 10.93 4.32
CA ASN A 334 -37.05 9.98 4.08
C ASN A 334 -38.38 10.72 4.07
N GLY A 335 -38.73 11.29 2.96
CA GLY A 335 -40.04 11.77 2.64
C GLY A 335 -40.72 10.70 1.82
N VAL A 336 -41.73 10.13 2.37
CA VAL A 336 -42.69 9.15 1.85
C VAL A 336 -42.95 9.28 0.37
#